data_bcf29068c3bb64ad60ea1051491f68bb
#
_entry.id   bcf29068c3bb64ad60ea1051491f68bb
#
_cell.length_a   1.000
_cell.length_b   1.000
_cell.length_c   1.000
_cell.angle_alpha   90.00
_cell.angle_beta   90.00
_cell.angle_gamma   90.00
#
_symmetry.space_group_name_H-M   'P 1'
#
loop_
_entity.id
_entity.type
_entity.pdbx_description
1 polymer ?
#
loop_
_entity_poly.entity_id
_entity_poly.type
_entity_poly.pdbx_seq_one_letter_code
_entity_poly.pdbx_strand_id
1 'polypeptide(L)' 'MPPKMTLSGLCSEAADHVAKARLSLSDEDSDADRALAHLDEAILCLRRLLAHGRAVVAKDERARPRPA' A
#
# COMPACT_ATOMS: atom_id res chain seq x y z
N MET A 1 -6.58 6.02 20.54
CA MET A 1 -6.51 4.67 19.99
C MET A 1 -5.75 4.70 18.69
N PRO A 2 -4.78 3.82 18.51
CA PRO A 2 -4.14 3.73 17.21
C PRO A 2 -5.18 3.31 16.16
N PRO A 3 -5.15 3.89 14.98
CA PRO A 3 -6.08 3.49 13.94
C PRO A 3 -5.83 2.04 13.55
N LYS A 4 -6.89 1.30 13.35
CA LYS A 4 -6.79 -0.05 12.83
C LYS A 4 -6.22 0.02 11.42
N MET A 5 -5.28 -0.86 11.14
CA MET A 5 -4.75 -1.00 9.79
C MET A 5 -5.84 -1.54 8.87
N THR A 6 -6.32 -0.70 7.97
CA THR A 6 -7.36 -1.05 7.01
C THR A 6 -6.78 -1.13 5.61
N LEU A 7 -7.45 -1.85 4.71
CA LEU A 7 -7.05 -1.90 3.30
C LEU A 7 -7.04 -0.51 2.68
N SER A 8 -8.05 0.29 3.00
CA SER A 8 -8.14 1.67 2.54
C SER A 8 -6.98 2.52 3.05
N GLY A 9 -6.64 2.38 4.32
CA GLY A 9 -5.53 3.12 4.93
C GLY A 9 -4.18 2.75 4.31
N LEU A 10 -3.95 1.46 4.10
CA LEU A 10 -2.71 0.99 3.45
C LEU A 10 -2.61 1.48 2.01
N CYS A 11 -3.72 1.48 1.29
CA CYS A 11 -3.78 1.99 -0.08
C CYS A 11 -3.47 3.48 -0.12
N SER A 12 -4.05 4.26 0.79
CA SER A 12 -3.78 5.69 0.90
C SER A 12 -2.32 5.98 1.23
N GLU A 13 -1.73 5.21 2.14
CA GLU A 13 -0.31 5.34 2.48
C GLU A 13 0.58 5.08 1.27
N ALA A 14 0.31 4.00 0.54
CA ALA A 14 1.08 3.66 -0.65
C ALA A 14 0.97 4.77 -1.70
N ALA A 15 -0.24 5.28 -1.93
CA ALA A 15 -0.47 6.37 -2.87
C ALA A 15 0.28 7.64 -2.47
N ASP A 16 0.32 7.94 -1.18
CA ASP A 16 1.02 9.09 -0.65
C ASP A 16 2.53 8.99 -0.91
N HIS A 17 3.12 7.82 -0.66
CA HIS A 17 4.54 7.60 -0.94
C HIS A 17 4.86 7.70 -2.43
N VAL A 18 3.98 7.18 -3.29
CA VAL A 18 4.16 7.29 -4.74
C VAL A 18 4.07 8.76 -5.17
N ALA A 19 3.14 9.52 -4.62
CA ALA A 19 3.00 10.94 -4.92
C ALA A 19 4.27 11.71 -4.52
N LYS A 20 4.83 11.42 -3.37
CA LYS A 20 6.08 12.04 -2.91
C LYS A 20 7.25 11.68 -3.83
N ALA A 21 7.30 10.44 -4.28
CA ALA A 21 8.32 10.01 -5.23
C ALA A 21 8.21 10.78 -6.56
N ARG A 22 7.00 10.96 -7.06
CA ARG A 22 6.75 11.75 -8.28
C ARG A 22 7.21 13.19 -8.13
N LEU A 23 6.91 13.80 -6.99
CA LEU A 23 7.36 15.17 -6.71
C LEU A 23 8.87 15.27 -6.68
N SER A 24 9.55 14.29 -6.10
CA SER A 24 11.01 14.25 -6.05
C SER A 24 11.64 14.14 -7.44
N LEU A 25 10.96 13.48 -8.38
CA LEU A 25 11.46 13.30 -9.75
C LEU A 25 11.08 14.43 -10.70
N SER A 26 10.08 15.26 -10.34
CA SER A 26 9.59 16.30 -11.24
C SER A 26 10.34 17.62 -11.13
N ASP A 27 11.16 17.79 -10.11
CA ASP A 27 11.99 19.00 -9.96
C ASP A 27 13.23 18.92 -10.84
N GLU A 28 13.74 20.08 -11.24
CA GLU A 28 14.98 20.16 -12.02
C GLU A 28 16.16 19.50 -11.28
N ASP A 29 16.16 19.60 -9.97
CA ASP A 29 17.13 18.93 -9.11
C ASP A 29 16.52 17.61 -8.63
N SER A 30 16.23 16.71 -9.55
CA SER A 30 15.60 15.45 -9.19
C SER A 30 16.49 14.67 -8.21
N ASP A 31 15.92 14.36 -7.07
CA ASP A 31 16.59 13.56 -6.05
C ASP A 31 16.15 12.11 -6.23
N ALA A 32 16.91 11.39 -7.04
CA ALA A 32 16.60 10.01 -7.37
C ALA A 32 16.66 9.11 -6.13
N ASP A 33 17.62 9.37 -5.24
CA ASP A 33 17.75 8.58 -4.00
C ASP A 33 16.51 8.74 -3.13
N ARG A 34 16.03 9.97 -3.00
CA ARG A 34 14.83 10.26 -2.21
C ARG A 34 13.58 9.63 -2.86
N ALA A 35 13.49 9.74 -4.18
CA ALA A 35 12.37 9.12 -4.92
C ALA A 35 12.38 7.61 -4.74
N LEU A 36 13.55 6.98 -4.84
CA LEU A 36 13.68 5.54 -4.63
C LEU A 36 13.31 5.14 -3.21
N ALA A 37 13.69 5.94 -2.21
CA ALA A 37 13.32 5.70 -0.82
C ALA A 37 11.80 5.73 -0.64
N HIS A 38 11.12 6.69 -1.24
CA HIS A 38 9.65 6.75 -1.19
C HIS A 38 9.01 5.59 -1.91
N LEU A 39 9.57 5.15 -3.03
CA LEU A 39 9.07 3.98 -3.77
C LEU A 39 9.26 2.70 -2.97
N ASP A 40 10.38 2.55 -2.26
CA ASP A 40 10.60 1.41 -1.36
C ASP A 40 9.54 1.37 -0.27
N GLU A 41 9.22 2.52 0.34
CA GLU A 41 8.15 2.60 1.33
C GLU A 41 6.80 2.24 0.74
N ALA A 42 6.52 2.68 -0.48
CA ALA A 42 5.29 2.32 -1.19
C ALA A 42 5.20 0.81 -1.41
N ILE A 43 6.30 0.18 -1.79
CA ILE A 43 6.36 -1.27 -2.00
C ILE A 43 6.07 -2.01 -0.69
N LEU A 44 6.63 -1.56 0.43
CA LEU A 44 6.35 -2.15 1.73
C LEU A 44 4.88 -2.02 2.11
N CYS A 45 4.29 -0.86 1.87
CA CYS A 45 2.86 -0.64 2.10
C CYS A 45 2.00 -1.55 1.22
N LEU A 46 2.38 -1.71 -0.05
CA LEU A 46 1.67 -2.58 -0.99
C LEU A 46 1.79 -4.05 -0.60
N ARG A 47 2.95 -4.48 -0.10
CA ARG A 47 3.12 -5.85 0.40
C ARG A 47 2.21 -6.12 1.58
N ARG A 48 2.11 -5.18 2.52
CA ARG A 48 1.21 -5.28 3.66
C ARG A 48 -0.24 -5.31 3.20
N LEU A 49 -0.58 -4.46 2.23
CA LEU A 49 -1.91 -4.40 1.65
C LEU A 49 -2.29 -5.75 1.02
N LEU A 50 -1.38 -6.33 0.23
CA LEU A 50 -1.61 -7.63 -0.41
C LEU A 50 -1.77 -8.74 0.61
N ALA A 51 -0.88 -8.79 1.61
CA ALA A 51 -0.95 -9.82 2.64
C ALA A 51 -2.25 -9.72 3.44
N HIS A 52 -2.61 -8.51 3.83
CA HIS A 52 -3.83 -8.26 4.59
C HIS A 52 -5.07 -8.55 3.74
N GLY A 53 -5.06 -8.12 2.49
CA GLY A 53 -6.16 -8.34 1.56
C GLY A 53 -6.39 -9.82 1.29
N ARG A 54 -5.32 -10.58 1.09
CA ARG A 54 -5.42 -12.04 0.91
C ARG A 54 -6.00 -12.73 2.13
N ALA A 55 -5.61 -12.29 3.32
CA ALA A 55 -6.15 -12.84 4.57
C ALA A 55 -7.65 -12.54 4.70
N VAL A 56 -8.06 -11.32 4.36
CA VAL A 56 -9.46 -10.91 4.39
C VAL A 56 -10.28 -11.73 3.39
N VAL A 57 -9.80 -11.87 2.15
CA VAL A 57 -10.47 -12.64 1.11
C VAL A 57 -10.58 -14.11 1.49
N ALA A 58 -9.51 -14.71 2.00
CA ALA A 58 -9.51 -16.10 2.44
C ALA A 58 -10.53 -16.34 3.55
N LYS A 59 -10.61 -15.42 4.50
CA LYS A 59 -11.58 -15.49 5.59
C LYS A 59 -13.01 -15.39 5.07
N ASP A 60 -13.23 -14.48 4.13
CA ASP A 60 -14.54 -14.27 3.51
C ASP A 60 -14.99 -15.51 2.72
N GLU A 61 -14.09 -16.12 1.97
CA GLU A 61 -14.35 -17.34 1.23
C GLU A 61 -14.74 -18.51 2.14
N ARG A 62 -14.08 -18.62 3.29
CA ARG A 62 -14.40 -19.65 4.28
C ARG A 62 -15.77 -19.42 4.90
N ALA A 63 -16.19 -18.17 5.02
CA ALA A 63 -17.47 -17.80 5.59
C ALA A 63 -18.61 -17.97 4.59
N ARG A 64 -18.34 -17.97 3.30
CA ARG A 64 -19.37 -18.13 2.26
C ARG A 64 -19.80 -19.58 2.15
N PRO A 65 -21.12 -19.85 2.16
CA PRO A 65 -21.60 -21.18 1.83
C PRO A 65 -21.24 -21.49 0.38
N ARG A 66 -20.67 -22.65 0.15
CA ARG A 66 -20.36 -23.08 -1.21
C ARG A 66 -21.65 -23.35 -1.95
N PRO A 67 -21.76 -22.92 -3.22
CA PRO A 67 -22.89 -23.32 -4.03
C PRO A 67 -22.86 -24.84 -4.22
N ALA A 68 -24.00 -25.41 -4.11
CA ALA A 68 -24.13 -26.85 -4.26
C ALA A 68 -23.83 -27.29 -5.69
#